data_63ef8095727dfa54f047094363b47335
#
_entry.id   63ef8095727dfa54f047094363b47335
#
_cell.length_a   1.000
_cell.length_b   1.000
_cell.length_c   1.000
_cell.angle_alpha   90.00
_cell.angle_beta   90.00
_cell.angle_gamma   90.00
#
_symmetry.space_group_name_H-M   'P 1'
#
loop_
_entity.id
_entity.type
_entity.pdbx_description
1 polymer ?
#
loop_
_entity_poly.entity_id
_entity_poly.type
_entity_poly.pdbx_seq_one_letter_code
_entity_poly.pdbx_strand_id
1 'polypeptide(L)'
;MNNFVIYCKSYHKDVYRAKDLLLSIRKYNSDNIPFYISVPKSDINLFESVLGTDNYVLLEDEEIDTTNQGWKGQQIVKSQFWKLGFCENYLCIDSDCFFIKNFSIKDFMFDEKTPYTVCHEYKSFFEFMDKYPLDFDPYESFSKERLEIMELFGREGAIYDFGPGPTIWSSKVWKSLEDNYLIPNNITFADIINVNGSEFTWYGEWLLRSQEIRLMPKGPLFKNYHYPHQYEHDKACGYTLDKISKRYLGLGIQSIYNFNL
;
A
#
# COMPACT_ATOMS: atom_id res chain seq x y z
N MET A 1 16.30 -2.32 -16.01
CA MET A 1 15.34 -2.60 -14.93
C MET A 1 15.81 -1.82 -13.70
N ASN A 2 14.96 -1.01 -13.11
CA ASN A 2 15.27 -0.31 -11.87
C ASN A 2 15.25 -1.31 -10.70
N ASN A 3 16.15 -1.17 -9.72
CA ASN A 3 16.13 -2.05 -8.54
C ASN A 3 14.93 -1.77 -7.64
N PHE A 4 14.43 -0.52 -7.64
CA PHE A 4 13.32 -0.07 -6.83
C PHE A 4 12.56 1.10 -7.49
N VAL A 5 11.24 1.13 -7.34
CA VAL A 5 10.39 2.24 -7.80
C VAL A 5 9.30 2.56 -6.76
N ILE A 6 8.65 3.71 -6.89
CA ILE A 6 7.41 4.05 -6.19
C ILE A 6 6.27 3.84 -7.18
N TYR A 7 5.22 3.14 -6.76
CA TYR A 7 4.04 2.88 -7.57
C TYR A 7 2.76 3.29 -6.85
N CYS A 8 1.92 4.06 -7.53
CA CYS A 8 0.61 4.49 -7.06
C CYS A 8 -0.48 4.08 -8.04
N LYS A 9 -1.54 3.44 -7.56
CA LYS A 9 -2.79 3.28 -8.31
C LYS A 9 -3.76 4.38 -7.91
N SER A 10 -4.33 5.11 -8.89
CA SER A 10 -5.25 6.21 -8.62
C SER A 10 -6.42 6.24 -9.64
N TYR A 11 -7.33 7.22 -9.52
CA TYR A 11 -8.47 7.44 -10.41
C TYR A 11 -8.97 8.88 -10.31
N HIS A 12 -9.91 9.28 -11.19
CA HIS A 12 -10.31 10.68 -11.36
C HIS A 12 -10.70 11.43 -10.07
N LYS A 13 -11.33 10.78 -9.08
CA LYS A 13 -11.72 11.46 -7.84
C LYS A 13 -10.55 11.85 -6.96
N ASP A 14 -9.44 11.14 -7.07
CA ASP A 14 -8.24 11.34 -6.26
C ASP A 14 -7.12 12.07 -7.00
N VAL A 15 -7.40 12.67 -8.16
CA VAL A 15 -6.38 13.34 -8.98
C VAL A 15 -5.61 14.46 -8.22
N TYR A 16 -6.30 15.24 -7.40
CA TYR A 16 -5.64 16.29 -6.61
C TYR A 16 -4.81 15.73 -5.45
N ARG A 17 -5.24 14.61 -4.86
CA ARG A 17 -4.46 13.87 -3.85
C ARG A 17 -3.21 13.27 -4.48
N ALA A 18 -3.33 12.68 -5.67
CA ALA A 18 -2.20 12.20 -6.44
C ALA A 18 -1.21 13.33 -6.78
N LYS A 19 -1.72 14.56 -7.01
CA LYS A 19 -0.87 15.75 -7.18
C LYS A 19 -0.10 16.08 -5.90
N ASP A 20 -0.74 16.05 -4.73
CA ASP A 20 -0.09 16.31 -3.45
C ASP A 20 0.97 15.24 -3.15
N LEU A 21 0.66 13.97 -3.43
CA LEU A 21 1.63 12.88 -3.36
C LEU A 21 2.84 13.16 -4.26
N LEU A 22 2.62 13.48 -5.56
CA LEU A 22 3.70 13.79 -6.51
C LEU A 22 4.55 14.97 -6.03
N LEU A 23 3.93 16.06 -5.54
CA LEU A 23 4.65 17.21 -5.00
C LEU A 23 5.49 16.84 -3.79
N SER A 24 4.98 15.98 -2.91
CA SER A 24 5.73 15.48 -1.76
C SER A 24 6.91 14.59 -2.18
N ILE A 25 6.73 13.74 -3.18
CA ILE A 25 7.82 12.94 -3.76
C ILE A 25 8.89 13.85 -4.35
N ARG A 26 8.53 14.82 -5.17
CA ARG A 26 9.48 15.79 -5.75
C ARG A 26 10.30 16.52 -4.69
N LYS A 27 9.67 16.83 -3.55
CA LYS A 27 10.31 17.58 -2.46
C LYS A 27 11.26 16.72 -1.62
N TYR A 28 10.92 15.46 -1.38
CA TYR A 28 11.55 14.66 -0.33
C TYR A 28 12.31 13.44 -0.83
N ASN A 29 12.24 13.09 -2.11
CA ASN A 29 12.92 11.94 -2.71
C ASN A 29 14.41 12.23 -2.96
N SER A 30 15.27 11.86 -2.03
CA SER A 30 16.70 12.17 -2.08
C SER A 30 17.47 11.38 -3.13
N ASP A 31 16.99 10.20 -3.52
CA ASP A 31 17.68 9.30 -4.45
C ASP A 31 17.09 9.33 -5.86
N ASN A 32 16.11 10.21 -6.11
CA ASN A 32 15.39 10.27 -7.39
C ASN A 32 14.77 8.92 -7.77
N ILE A 33 14.21 8.19 -6.80
CA ILE A 33 13.51 6.93 -7.03
C ILE A 33 12.40 7.17 -8.06
N PRO A 34 12.33 6.40 -9.17
CA PRO A 34 11.31 6.59 -10.20
C PRO A 34 9.89 6.42 -9.64
N PHE A 35 8.96 7.26 -10.10
CA PHE A 35 7.57 7.24 -9.68
C PHE A 35 6.65 6.88 -10.85
N TYR A 36 5.80 5.89 -10.64
CA TYR A 36 4.82 5.40 -11.59
C TYR A 36 3.42 5.60 -11.01
N ILE A 37 2.49 6.07 -11.84
CA ILE A 37 1.07 6.17 -11.49
C ILE A 37 0.27 5.42 -12.54
N SER A 38 -0.60 4.50 -12.15
CA SER A 38 -1.57 3.93 -13.07
C SER A 38 -2.97 4.45 -12.78
N VAL A 39 -3.73 4.68 -13.85
CA VAL A 39 -5.11 5.16 -13.81
C VAL A 39 -5.92 4.50 -14.92
N PRO A 40 -7.27 4.45 -14.80
CA PRO A 40 -8.11 4.04 -15.93
C PRO A 40 -7.79 4.86 -17.18
N LYS A 41 -7.82 4.26 -18.33
CA LYS A 41 -7.58 4.93 -19.62
C LYS A 41 -8.42 6.19 -19.81
N SER A 42 -9.66 6.18 -19.31
CA SER A 42 -10.55 7.34 -19.33
C SER A 42 -10.02 8.56 -18.57
N ASP A 43 -9.12 8.34 -17.62
CA ASP A 43 -8.64 9.36 -16.68
C ASP A 43 -7.27 9.95 -17.08
N ILE A 44 -6.59 9.38 -18.09
CA ILE A 44 -5.26 9.80 -18.54
C ILE A 44 -5.17 11.30 -18.80
N ASN A 45 -6.03 11.84 -19.64
CA ASN A 45 -6.03 13.27 -20.02
C ASN A 45 -6.23 14.18 -18.79
N LEU A 46 -7.07 13.76 -17.83
CA LEU A 46 -7.29 14.49 -16.58
C LEU A 46 -6.01 14.54 -15.75
N PHE A 47 -5.35 13.40 -15.59
CA PHE A 47 -4.11 13.32 -14.83
C PHE A 47 -2.99 14.13 -15.46
N GLU A 48 -2.78 14.04 -16.76
CA GLU A 48 -1.80 14.88 -17.47
C GLU A 48 -2.08 16.37 -17.30
N SER A 49 -3.34 16.78 -17.39
CA SER A 49 -3.75 18.19 -17.23
C SER A 49 -3.49 18.74 -15.83
N VAL A 50 -3.63 17.91 -14.78
CA VAL A 50 -3.51 18.34 -13.37
C VAL A 50 -2.11 18.17 -12.83
N LEU A 51 -1.42 17.08 -13.17
CA LEU A 51 -0.08 16.73 -12.67
C LEU A 51 1.05 17.36 -13.50
N GLY A 52 0.79 17.71 -14.76
CA GLY A 52 1.82 18.02 -15.76
C GLY A 52 2.48 16.73 -16.26
N THR A 53 3.65 16.85 -16.91
CA THR A 53 4.32 15.72 -17.56
C THR A 53 5.64 15.30 -16.92
N ASP A 54 6.06 15.98 -15.86
CA ASP A 54 7.41 15.84 -15.32
C ASP A 54 7.49 14.93 -14.09
N ASN A 55 8.59 14.17 -14.00
CA ASN A 55 9.02 13.41 -12.83
C ASN A 55 8.07 12.26 -12.40
N TYR A 56 7.29 11.72 -13.31
CA TYR A 56 6.54 10.47 -13.13
C TYR A 56 6.27 9.80 -14.48
N VAL A 57 5.90 8.54 -14.44
CA VAL A 57 5.44 7.78 -15.59
C VAL A 57 3.96 7.48 -15.39
N LEU A 58 3.12 7.88 -16.34
CA LEU A 58 1.70 7.58 -16.32
C LEU A 58 1.42 6.32 -17.14
N LEU A 59 0.65 5.40 -16.57
CA LEU A 59 0.28 4.11 -17.14
C LEU A 59 -1.25 3.99 -17.24
N GLU A 60 -1.73 3.29 -18.25
CA GLU A 60 -3.13 2.85 -18.30
C GLU A 60 -3.30 1.59 -17.42
N ASP A 61 -4.35 1.53 -16.60
CA ASP A 61 -4.66 0.33 -15.81
C ASP A 61 -4.83 -0.90 -16.71
N GLU A 62 -5.38 -0.69 -17.89
CA GLU A 62 -5.64 -1.70 -18.90
C GLU A 62 -4.37 -2.38 -19.44
N GLU A 63 -3.20 -1.76 -19.26
CA GLU A 63 -1.90 -2.40 -19.55
C GLU A 63 -1.52 -3.44 -18.48
N ILE A 64 -2.12 -3.35 -17.28
CA ILE A 64 -1.85 -4.22 -16.15
C ILE A 64 -2.94 -5.28 -16.03
N ASP A 65 -4.20 -4.86 -16.01
CA ASP A 65 -5.36 -5.75 -15.91
C ASP A 65 -6.63 -5.11 -16.47
N THR A 66 -7.44 -5.88 -17.21
CA THR A 66 -8.67 -5.42 -17.86
C THR A 66 -9.95 -5.91 -17.19
N THR A 67 -9.86 -6.74 -16.14
CA THR A 67 -10.98 -7.59 -15.71
C THR A 67 -11.94 -6.93 -14.73
N ASN A 68 -11.55 -5.87 -14.02
CA ASN A 68 -12.41 -5.31 -12.97
C ASN A 68 -12.36 -3.80 -12.84
N GLN A 69 -13.49 -3.23 -12.42
CA GLN A 69 -13.66 -1.80 -12.10
C GLN A 69 -13.99 -1.61 -10.62
N GLY A 70 -13.82 -0.38 -10.12
CA GLY A 70 -14.12 0.00 -8.76
C GLY A 70 -13.02 -0.38 -7.75
N TRP A 71 -13.40 -0.48 -6.46
CA TRP A 71 -12.43 -0.69 -5.38
C TRP A 71 -11.66 -2.01 -5.51
N LYS A 72 -12.34 -3.11 -5.83
CA LYS A 72 -11.68 -4.41 -6.06
C LYS A 72 -10.74 -4.38 -7.27
N GLY A 73 -11.12 -3.70 -8.34
CA GLY A 73 -10.27 -3.51 -9.51
C GLY A 73 -8.95 -2.82 -9.17
N GLN A 74 -8.95 -1.84 -8.28
CA GLN A 74 -7.70 -1.22 -7.80
C GLN A 74 -6.77 -2.23 -7.14
N GLN A 75 -7.29 -3.14 -6.32
CA GLN A 75 -6.48 -4.16 -5.63
C GLN A 75 -5.90 -5.17 -6.62
N ILE A 76 -6.68 -5.54 -7.64
CA ILE A 76 -6.23 -6.44 -8.71
C ILE A 76 -5.09 -5.79 -9.51
N VAL A 77 -5.25 -4.52 -9.91
CA VAL A 77 -4.20 -3.77 -10.62
C VAL A 77 -2.95 -3.65 -9.76
N LYS A 78 -3.07 -3.28 -8.48
CA LYS A 78 -1.92 -3.20 -7.55
C LYS A 78 -1.17 -4.53 -7.45
N SER A 79 -1.88 -5.65 -7.32
CA SER A 79 -1.28 -6.99 -7.17
C SER A 79 -0.60 -7.50 -8.45
N GLN A 80 -0.81 -6.86 -9.59
CA GLN A 80 -0.26 -7.28 -10.88
C GLN A 80 0.73 -6.29 -11.52
N PHE A 81 0.98 -5.13 -10.91
CA PHE A 81 1.95 -4.13 -11.43
C PHE A 81 3.33 -4.74 -11.74
N TRP A 82 3.78 -5.71 -10.96
CA TRP A 82 5.05 -6.40 -11.16
C TRP A 82 5.19 -7.06 -12.53
N LYS A 83 4.08 -7.42 -13.21
CA LYS A 83 4.07 -8.05 -14.54
C LYS A 83 4.64 -7.16 -15.63
N LEU A 84 4.63 -5.85 -15.42
CA LEU A 84 5.25 -4.89 -16.35
C LEU A 84 6.78 -4.96 -16.35
N GLY A 85 7.40 -5.62 -15.37
CA GLY A 85 8.84 -5.88 -15.36
C GLY A 85 9.71 -4.62 -15.13
N PHE A 86 9.18 -3.53 -14.62
CA PHE A 86 9.94 -2.29 -14.43
C PHE A 86 10.96 -2.36 -13.29
N CYS A 87 10.68 -3.18 -12.27
CA CYS A 87 11.52 -3.30 -11.08
C CYS A 87 11.40 -4.67 -10.41
N GLU A 88 12.36 -4.98 -9.54
CA GLU A 88 12.29 -6.17 -8.69
C GLU A 88 11.49 -5.90 -7.41
N ASN A 89 11.66 -4.71 -6.81
CA ASN A 89 10.99 -4.30 -5.59
C ASN A 89 10.36 -2.91 -5.77
N TYR A 90 9.26 -2.63 -5.09
CA TYR A 90 8.58 -1.35 -5.18
C TYR A 90 7.81 -0.98 -3.93
N LEU A 91 7.69 0.34 -3.69
CA LEU A 91 6.77 0.89 -2.72
C LEU A 91 5.41 1.05 -3.37
N CYS A 92 4.42 0.28 -2.93
CA CYS A 92 3.02 0.49 -3.32
C CYS A 92 2.40 1.50 -2.36
N ILE A 93 1.91 2.62 -2.90
CA ILE A 93 1.39 3.76 -2.13
C ILE A 93 0.05 4.22 -2.70
N ASP A 94 -0.89 4.58 -1.84
CA ASP A 94 -2.17 5.14 -2.24
C ASP A 94 -2.06 6.65 -2.46
N SER A 95 -2.91 7.19 -3.34
CA SER A 95 -2.91 8.62 -3.69
C SER A 95 -3.26 9.55 -2.53
N ASP A 96 -3.90 9.03 -1.48
CA ASP A 96 -4.23 9.76 -0.25
C ASP A 96 -3.11 9.77 0.80
N CYS A 97 -1.90 9.44 0.37
CA CYS A 97 -0.68 9.50 1.15
C CYS A 97 0.24 10.64 0.68
N PHE A 98 1.08 11.15 1.57
CA PHE A 98 2.15 12.09 1.20
C PHE A 98 3.33 12.04 2.16
N PHE A 99 4.54 12.27 1.64
CA PHE A 99 5.77 12.32 2.42
C PHE A 99 5.88 13.65 3.19
N ILE A 100 6.47 13.59 4.39
CA ILE A 100 6.66 14.76 5.27
C ILE A 100 8.11 15.00 5.64
N LYS A 101 9.03 14.13 5.22
CA LYS A 101 10.49 14.28 5.39
C LYS A 101 11.25 13.60 4.26
N ASN A 102 12.54 13.93 4.14
CA ASN A 102 13.43 13.27 3.18
C ASN A 102 13.45 11.76 3.39
N PHE A 103 13.43 11.05 2.27
CA PHE A 103 13.55 9.61 2.21
C PHE A 103 14.52 9.18 1.10
N SER A 104 15.04 7.98 1.24
CA SER A 104 15.99 7.36 0.32
C SER A 104 15.67 5.87 0.16
N ILE A 105 16.34 5.20 -0.76
CA ILE A 105 16.16 3.77 -0.97
C ILE A 105 16.43 2.94 0.31
N LYS A 106 17.30 3.44 1.20
CA LYS A 106 17.64 2.79 2.48
C LYS A 106 16.47 2.74 3.47
N ASP A 107 15.46 3.59 3.28
CA ASP A 107 14.24 3.54 4.09
C ASP A 107 13.36 2.34 3.72
N PHE A 108 13.53 1.78 2.52
CA PHE A 108 12.72 0.72 1.95
C PHE A 108 13.47 -0.60 1.78
N MET A 109 14.78 -0.55 1.62
CA MET A 109 15.62 -1.72 1.36
C MET A 109 16.56 -1.96 2.52
N PHE A 110 16.64 -3.22 3.00
CA PHE A 110 17.60 -3.66 4.01
C PHE A 110 19.00 -3.75 3.41
N ASP A 111 19.10 -4.30 2.21
CA ASP A 111 20.30 -4.36 1.38
C ASP A 111 19.93 -4.20 -0.09
N GLU A 112 20.85 -4.39 -1.03
CA GLU A 112 20.64 -4.20 -2.46
C GLU A 112 19.53 -5.09 -3.06
N LYS A 113 19.20 -6.20 -2.41
CA LYS A 113 18.24 -7.22 -2.93
C LYS A 113 17.05 -7.46 -2.03
N THR A 114 17.19 -7.16 -0.74
CA THR A 114 16.20 -7.52 0.28
C THR A 114 15.39 -6.30 0.69
N PRO A 115 14.12 -6.21 0.35
CA PRO A 115 13.24 -5.15 0.84
C PRO A 115 12.87 -5.38 2.31
N TYR A 116 12.57 -4.30 3.02
CA TYR A 116 11.80 -4.41 4.25
C TYR A 116 10.38 -4.86 3.93
N THR A 117 9.73 -5.53 4.87
CA THR A 117 8.32 -5.92 4.78
C THR A 117 7.55 -5.25 5.91
N VAL A 118 6.49 -4.50 5.58
CA VAL A 118 5.56 -4.03 6.61
C VAL A 118 4.87 -5.25 7.20
N CYS A 119 5.13 -5.51 8.48
CA CYS A 119 4.60 -6.68 9.19
C CYS A 119 4.58 -6.39 10.69
N HIS A 120 3.39 -6.24 11.28
CA HIS A 120 3.20 -5.88 12.68
C HIS A 120 1.84 -6.35 13.20
N GLU A 121 1.60 -6.25 14.52
CA GLU A 121 0.35 -6.68 15.15
C GLU A 121 -0.73 -5.57 15.25
N TYR A 122 -0.43 -4.37 14.79
CA TYR A 122 -1.31 -3.19 14.80
C TYR A 122 -1.87 -2.76 16.18
N LYS A 123 -1.16 -3.11 17.24
CA LYS A 123 -1.58 -2.85 18.66
C LYS A 123 -2.00 -1.41 18.92
N SER A 124 -1.21 -0.45 18.41
CA SER A 124 -1.50 0.98 18.64
C SER A 124 -2.83 1.45 18.03
N PHE A 125 -3.28 0.82 16.96
CA PHE A 125 -4.58 1.09 16.37
C PHE A 125 -5.70 0.55 17.27
N PHE A 126 -5.60 -0.68 17.73
CA PHE A 126 -6.61 -1.28 18.62
C PHE A 126 -6.68 -0.55 19.96
N GLU A 127 -5.53 -0.24 20.60
CA GLU A 127 -5.49 0.57 21.82
C GLU A 127 -6.13 1.95 21.66
N PHE A 128 -6.04 2.53 20.45
CA PHE A 128 -6.75 3.78 20.16
C PHE A 128 -8.24 3.52 19.99
N MET A 129 -8.65 2.50 19.25
CA MET A 129 -10.06 2.19 18.98
C MET A 129 -10.83 1.80 20.25
N ASP A 130 -10.19 1.17 21.23
CA ASP A 130 -10.79 0.86 22.53
C ASP A 130 -11.29 2.09 23.30
N LYS A 131 -10.79 3.28 22.94
CA LYS A 131 -11.20 4.57 23.56
C LYS A 131 -12.41 5.20 22.87
N TYR A 132 -12.77 4.72 21.70
CA TYR A 132 -13.83 5.28 20.88
C TYR A 132 -14.82 4.18 20.50
N PRO A 133 -16.05 4.23 21.08
CA PRO A 133 -17.06 3.22 20.78
C PRO A 133 -17.40 3.25 19.29
N LEU A 134 -17.36 2.08 18.68
CA LEU A 134 -17.80 1.82 17.31
C LEU A 134 -18.99 0.85 17.37
N ASP A 135 -19.77 0.83 16.29
CA ASP A 135 -20.88 -0.12 16.12
C ASP A 135 -20.42 -1.55 15.81
N PHE A 136 -19.12 -1.78 15.74
CA PHE A 136 -18.50 -3.09 15.48
C PHE A 136 -17.20 -3.22 16.28
N ASP A 137 -16.75 -4.47 16.50
CA ASP A 137 -15.43 -4.79 17.06
C ASP A 137 -14.37 -4.72 15.95
N PRO A 138 -13.46 -3.72 15.98
CA PRO A 138 -12.41 -3.59 14.97
C PRO A 138 -11.40 -4.75 15.02
N TYR A 139 -11.17 -5.36 16.18
CA TYR A 139 -10.27 -6.50 16.30
C TYR A 139 -10.90 -7.77 15.71
N GLU A 140 -12.19 -8.01 15.92
CA GLU A 140 -12.90 -9.14 15.33
C GLU A 140 -12.91 -9.03 13.79
N SER A 141 -13.25 -7.87 13.26
CA SER A 141 -13.25 -7.62 11.81
C SER A 141 -11.86 -7.81 11.20
N PHE A 142 -10.83 -7.24 11.83
CA PHE A 142 -9.44 -7.39 11.43
C PHE A 142 -8.99 -8.86 11.42
N SER A 143 -9.28 -9.58 12.49
CA SER A 143 -8.85 -10.97 12.66
C SER A 143 -9.53 -11.88 11.66
N LYS A 144 -10.84 -11.72 11.45
CA LYS A 144 -11.61 -12.55 10.51
C LYS A 144 -11.05 -12.54 9.10
N GLU A 145 -10.78 -11.33 8.56
CA GLU A 145 -10.24 -11.19 7.21
C GLU A 145 -8.88 -11.89 7.04
N ARG A 146 -8.03 -11.84 8.07
CA ARG A 146 -6.69 -12.43 8.02
C ARG A 146 -6.71 -13.93 8.24
N LEU A 147 -7.54 -14.41 9.14
CA LEU A 147 -7.70 -15.84 9.42
C LEU A 147 -8.20 -16.59 8.18
N GLU A 148 -9.10 -16.00 7.38
CA GLU A 148 -9.55 -16.61 6.12
C GLU A 148 -8.36 -16.89 5.17
N ILE A 149 -7.46 -15.94 4.99
CA ILE A 149 -6.31 -16.11 4.09
C ILE A 149 -5.25 -17.01 4.72
N MET A 150 -5.03 -16.91 6.04
CA MET A 150 -4.13 -17.82 6.77
C MET A 150 -4.58 -19.28 6.60
N GLU A 151 -5.88 -19.55 6.73
CA GLU A 151 -6.43 -20.90 6.56
C GLU A 151 -6.23 -21.43 5.13
N LEU A 152 -6.49 -20.60 4.11
CA LEU A 152 -6.27 -20.96 2.70
C LEU A 152 -4.80 -21.35 2.41
N PHE A 153 -3.86 -20.73 3.08
CA PHE A 153 -2.43 -21.05 2.96
C PHE A 153 -1.93 -22.10 3.96
N GLY A 154 -2.79 -22.59 4.86
CA GLY A 154 -2.41 -23.51 5.92
C GLY A 154 -1.37 -22.93 6.87
N ARG A 155 -1.41 -21.60 7.12
CA ARG A 155 -0.53 -20.94 8.07
C ARG A 155 -1.19 -20.83 9.44
N GLU A 156 -0.47 -21.22 10.46
CA GLU A 156 -0.87 -21.10 11.87
C GLU A 156 -0.02 -20.03 12.58
N GLY A 157 -0.44 -19.63 13.78
CA GLY A 157 0.28 -18.72 14.66
C GLY A 157 -0.29 -17.31 14.71
N ALA A 158 0.57 -16.31 14.94
CA ALA A 158 0.13 -14.94 15.18
C ALA A 158 -0.49 -14.30 13.92
N ILE A 159 -1.49 -13.46 14.15
CA ILE A 159 -2.13 -12.64 13.13
C ILE A 159 -1.31 -11.37 12.96
N TYR A 160 -0.93 -11.08 11.72
CA TYR A 160 -0.16 -9.86 11.37
C TYR A 160 -0.96 -8.94 10.45
N ASP A 161 -0.65 -7.66 10.53
CA ASP A 161 -1.02 -6.66 9.55
C ASP A 161 0.17 -6.39 8.62
N PHE A 162 -0.09 -6.36 7.31
CA PHE A 162 0.88 -6.05 6.25
C PHE A 162 0.62 -4.67 5.62
N GLY A 163 -0.36 -3.97 6.14
CA GLY A 163 -0.73 -2.58 5.90
C GLY A 163 -0.63 -1.75 7.19
N PRO A 164 -1.32 -0.62 7.25
CA PRO A 164 -1.87 0.09 6.10
C PRO A 164 -0.75 0.64 5.19
N GLY A 165 -1.11 0.95 3.93
CA GLY A 165 -0.14 1.53 3.00
C GLY A 165 0.54 2.81 3.51
N PRO A 166 1.71 3.13 2.95
CA PRO A 166 2.39 2.41 1.88
C PRO A 166 3.07 1.12 2.37
N THR A 167 3.17 0.16 1.48
CA THR A 167 3.85 -1.12 1.74
C THR A 167 4.93 -1.41 0.71
N ILE A 168 5.89 -2.25 1.05
CA ILE A 168 7.00 -2.59 0.16
C ILE A 168 6.78 -4.02 -0.33
N TRP A 169 6.75 -4.18 -1.65
CA TRP A 169 6.50 -5.45 -2.33
C TRP A 169 7.67 -5.86 -3.21
N SER A 170 7.86 -7.18 -3.32
CA SER A 170 8.79 -7.79 -4.26
C SER A 170 8.02 -8.52 -5.36
N SER A 171 8.43 -8.30 -6.60
CA SER A 171 7.92 -9.02 -7.77
C SER A 171 8.06 -10.54 -7.62
N LYS A 172 9.10 -11.00 -6.91
CA LYS A 172 9.32 -12.43 -6.65
C LYS A 172 8.20 -13.06 -5.85
N VAL A 173 7.71 -12.36 -4.82
CA VAL A 173 6.62 -12.86 -3.95
C VAL A 173 5.32 -12.96 -4.73
N TRP A 174 4.95 -11.92 -5.47
CA TRP A 174 3.75 -11.93 -6.31
C TRP A 174 3.82 -13.00 -7.41
N LYS A 175 4.99 -13.11 -8.07
CA LYS A 175 5.20 -14.15 -9.07
C LYS A 175 5.11 -15.55 -8.47
N SER A 176 5.70 -15.76 -7.30
CA SER A 176 5.64 -17.03 -6.58
C SER A 176 4.20 -17.37 -6.16
N LEU A 177 3.38 -16.38 -5.75
CA LEU A 177 1.95 -16.59 -5.49
C LEU A 177 1.23 -17.06 -6.76
N GLU A 178 1.48 -16.41 -7.90
CA GLU A 178 0.88 -16.80 -9.18
C GLU A 178 1.30 -18.21 -9.58
N ASP A 179 2.61 -18.48 -9.63
CA ASP A 179 3.15 -19.74 -10.14
C ASP A 179 2.83 -20.95 -9.25
N ASN A 180 2.87 -20.77 -7.93
CA ASN A 180 2.84 -21.89 -6.97
C ASN A 180 1.48 -22.07 -6.26
N TYR A 181 0.57 -21.08 -6.39
CA TYR A 181 -0.75 -21.16 -5.79
C TYR A 181 -1.89 -20.88 -6.78
N LEU A 182 -1.86 -19.75 -7.50
CA LEU A 182 -2.98 -19.39 -8.36
C LEU A 182 -3.11 -20.35 -9.55
N ILE A 183 -2.05 -20.51 -10.34
CA ILE A 183 -2.06 -21.36 -11.53
C ILE A 183 -2.38 -22.82 -11.19
N PRO A 184 -1.73 -23.47 -10.18
CA PRO A 184 -2.04 -24.84 -9.82
C PRO A 184 -3.48 -25.08 -9.36
N ASN A 185 -4.14 -24.06 -8.79
CA ASN A 185 -5.52 -24.13 -8.36
C ASN A 185 -6.52 -23.64 -9.43
N ASN A 186 -6.03 -23.25 -10.62
CA ASN A 186 -6.83 -22.69 -11.70
C ASN A 186 -7.68 -21.48 -11.26
N ILE A 187 -7.07 -20.58 -10.47
CA ILE A 187 -7.64 -19.31 -10.00
C ILE A 187 -6.74 -18.14 -10.37
N THR A 188 -7.29 -16.94 -10.35
CA THR A 188 -6.65 -15.70 -10.76
C THR A 188 -6.52 -14.71 -9.60
N PHE A 189 -5.78 -13.62 -9.80
CA PHE A 189 -5.77 -12.49 -8.85
C PHE A 189 -7.17 -11.91 -8.63
N ALA A 190 -8.02 -11.89 -9.67
CA ALA A 190 -9.39 -11.43 -9.53
C ALA A 190 -10.20 -12.34 -8.60
N ASP A 191 -10.00 -13.64 -8.67
CA ASP A 191 -10.71 -14.61 -7.83
C ASP A 191 -10.36 -14.40 -6.36
N ILE A 192 -9.06 -14.32 -6.01
CA ILE A 192 -8.65 -14.13 -4.62
C ILE A 192 -9.08 -12.77 -4.05
N ILE A 193 -8.99 -11.70 -4.82
CA ILE A 193 -9.46 -10.38 -4.41
C ILE A 193 -10.99 -10.33 -4.27
N ASN A 194 -11.72 -11.14 -5.02
CA ASN A 194 -13.17 -11.26 -4.83
C ASN A 194 -13.56 -12.01 -3.55
N VAL A 195 -12.74 -12.98 -3.11
CA VAL A 195 -12.90 -13.65 -1.82
C VAL A 195 -12.59 -12.69 -0.68
N ASN A 196 -11.42 -12.08 -0.71
CA ASN A 196 -10.97 -11.12 0.30
C ASN A 196 -10.18 -10.00 -0.37
N GLY A 197 -10.67 -8.76 -0.25
CA GLY A 197 -10.14 -7.59 -0.97
C GLY A 197 -8.81 -7.04 -0.47
N SER A 198 -8.17 -7.64 0.54
CA SER A 198 -6.92 -7.14 1.11
C SER A 198 -5.71 -7.69 0.37
N GLU A 199 -5.25 -7.00 -0.67
CA GLU A 199 -4.04 -7.36 -1.42
C GLU A 199 -2.80 -7.39 -0.51
N PHE A 200 -2.74 -6.52 0.50
CA PHE A 200 -1.66 -6.52 1.50
C PHE A 200 -1.59 -7.85 2.25
N THR A 201 -2.75 -8.40 2.65
CA THR A 201 -2.84 -9.66 3.40
C THR A 201 -2.46 -10.83 2.51
N TRP A 202 -2.95 -10.88 1.26
CA TRP A 202 -2.55 -11.92 0.30
C TRP A 202 -1.04 -11.97 0.10
N TYR A 203 -0.41 -10.80 -0.12
CA TYR A 203 1.04 -10.71 -0.26
C TYR A 203 1.77 -11.18 0.98
N GLY A 204 1.40 -10.64 2.14
CA GLY A 204 2.10 -10.87 3.39
C GLY A 204 1.98 -12.32 3.87
N GLU A 205 0.77 -12.89 3.84
CA GLU A 205 0.53 -14.27 4.24
C GLU A 205 1.24 -15.26 3.29
N TRP A 206 1.23 -14.96 1.97
CA TRP A 206 2.01 -15.77 1.02
C TRP A 206 3.51 -15.67 1.28
N LEU A 207 4.04 -14.49 1.57
CA LEU A 207 5.44 -14.32 1.93
C LEU A 207 5.81 -15.15 3.16
N LEU A 208 4.99 -15.10 4.22
CA LEU A 208 5.23 -15.90 5.43
C LEU A 208 5.19 -17.41 5.14
N ARG A 209 4.29 -17.83 4.27
CA ARG A 209 4.12 -19.25 3.89
C ARG A 209 5.23 -19.74 2.98
N SER A 210 5.58 -18.96 1.94
CA SER A 210 6.52 -19.38 0.89
C SER A 210 7.98 -19.12 1.22
N GLN A 211 8.25 -18.09 2.03
CA GLN A 211 9.61 -17.62 2.33
C GLN A 211 10.44 -17.31 1.07
N GLU A 212 9.77 -16.84 0.01
CA GLU A 212 10.36 -16.57 -1.30
C GLU A 212 11.50 -15.53 -1.24
N ILE A 213 11.41 -14.60 -0.30
CA ILE A 213 12.45 -13.66 0.04
C ILE A 213 12.68 -13.67 1.56
N ARG A 214 13.85 -13.22 2.00
CA ARG A 214 14.12 -13.04 3.42
C ARG A 214 13.16 -12.01 4.03
N LEU A 215 12.44 -12.40 5.07
CA LEU A 215 11.58 -11.50 5.83
C LEU A 215 12.40 -10.53 6.67
N MET A 216 12.28 -9.24 6.39
CA MET A 216 12.87 -8.14 7.17
C MET A 216 11.73 -7.26 7.69
N PRO A 217 11.12 -7.60 8.85
CA PRO A 217 9.92 -6.94 9.32
C PRO A 217 10.18 -5.49 9.72
N LYS A 218 9.23 -4.63 9.38
CA LYS A 218 9.22 -3.21 9.72
C LYS A 218 7.82 -2.79 10.12
N GLY A 219 7.68 -1.87 11.04
CA GLY A 219 6.40 -1.24 11.37
C GLY A 219 5.92 -0.31 10.24
N PRO A 220 4.73 0.29 10.39
CA PRO A 220 4.16 1.19 9.40
C PRO A 220 5.12 2.31 9.03
N LEU A 221 5.27 2.55 7.73
CA LEU A 221 6.14 3.61 7.21
C LEU A 221 5.52 5.00 7.41
N PHE A 222 4.19 5.06 7.32
CA PHE A 222 3.41 6.29 7.44
C PHE A 222 2.52 6.25 8.67
N LYS A 223 2.21 7.42 9.22
CA LYS A 223 1.12 7.57 10.19
C LYS A 223 -0.19 7.61 9.42
N ASN A 224 -1.02 6.60 9.60
CA ASN A 224 -2.29 6.50 8.91
C ASN A 224 -3.45 6.92 9.83
N TYR A 225 -4.34 7.72 9.28
CA TYR A 225 -5.59 8.14 9.91
C TYR A 225 -6.76 7.49 9.17
N HIS A 226 -7.31 6.45 9.77
CA HIS A 226 -8.47 5.73 9.23
C HIS A 226 -9.77 6.45 9.48
N TYR A 227 -9.83 7.25 10.56
CA TYR A 227 -11.03 7.98 10.99
C TYR A 227 -10.68 9.41 11.37
N PRO A 228 -11.56 10.40 11.11
CA PRO A 228 -11.33 11.80 11.46
C PRO A 228 -10.97 12.02 12.94
N HIS A 229 -11.62 11.30 13.87
CA HIS A 229 -11.37 11.45 15.31
C HIS A 229 -9.95 11.03 15.72
N GLN A 230 -9.25 10.16 14.97
CA GLN A 230 -7.82 9.87 15.22
C GLN A 230 -6.96 11.12 14.98
N TYR A 231 -7.22 11.82 13.88
CA TYR A 231 -6.52 13.05 13.53
C TYR A 231 -6.81 14.16 14.54
N GLU A 232 -8.09 14.36 14.89
CA GLU A 232 -8.50 15.38 15.87
C GLU A 232 -7.91 15.11 17.26
N HIS A 233 -7.85 13.85 17.69
CA HIS A 233 -7.19 13.46 18.93
C HIS A 233 -5.70 13.82 18.92
N ASP A 234 -4.96 13.42 17.88
CA ASP A 234 -3.53 13.73 17.77
C ASP A 234 -3.28 15.23 17.74
N LYS A 235 -4.13 15.98 17.03
CA LYS A 235 -4.09 17.46 16.98
C LYS A 235 -4.33 18.08 18.36
N ALA A 236 -5.34 17.62 19.08
CA ALA A 236 -5.64 18.08 20.44
C ALA A 236 -4.51 17.76 21.44
N CYS A 237 -3.81 16.64 21.27
CA CYS A 237 -2.64 16.27 22.05
C CYS A 237 -1.35 16.98 21.59
N GLY A 238 -1.43 17.92 20.64
CA GLY A 238 -0.27 18.64 20.10
C GLY A 238 0.72 17.75 19.36
N TYR A 239 0.23 16.74 18.64
CA TYR A 239 1.03 15.83 17.82
C TYR A 239 1.24 16.44 16.43
N THR A 240 2.21 17.34 16.36
CA THR A 240 2.53 18.13 15.15
C THR A 240 3.27 17.31 14.09
N LEU A 241 3.32 17.83 12.85
CA LEU A 241 4.09 17.20 11.76
C LEU A 241 5.55 16.96 12.14
N ASP A 242 6.20 17.90 12.88
CA ASP A 242 7.56 17.70 13.38
C ASP A 242 7.68 16.49 14.30
N LYS A 243 6.71 16.27 15.17
CA LYS A 243 6.70 15.10 16.06
C LYS A 243 6.47 13.81 15.27
N ILE A 244 5.58 13.85 14.28
CA ILE A 244 5.26 12.70 13.42
C ILE A 244 6.48 12.35 12.55
N SER A 245 7.16 13.33 11.96
CA SER A 245 8.32 13.14 11.08
C SER A 245 9.52 12.46 11.76
N LYS A 246 9.60 12.51 13.11
CA LYS A 246 10.63 11.78 13.86
C LYS A 246 10.46 10.26 13.78
N ARG A 247 9.25 9.76 13.50
CA ARG A 247 8.92 8.33 13.51
C ARG A 247 8.45 7.80 12.15
N TYR A 248 7.77 8.63 11.36
CA TYR A 248 7.14 8.25 10.10
C TYR A 248 7.73 9.03 8.92
N LEU A 249 7.69 8.45 7.75
CA LEU A 249 8.12 9.08 6.50
C LEU A 249 7.05 10.00 5.92
N GLY A 250 5.77 9.73 6.26
CA GLY A 250 4.63 10.44 5.70
C GLY A 250 3.35 10.24 6.47
N LEU A 251 2.28 10.75 5.90
CA LEU A 251 0.91 10.60 6.37
C LEU A 251 0.06 9.88 5.31
N GLY A 252 -0.83 9.00 5.75
CA GLY A 252 -1.94 8.47 4.97
C GLY A 252 -3.26 8.95 5.59
N ILE A 253 -4.16 9.49 4.76
CA ILE A 253 -5.42 10.08 5.20
C ILE A 253 -6.54 9.52 4.34
N GLN A 254 -7.33 8.62 4.91
CA GLN A 254 -8.39 7.90 4.21
C GLN A 254 -9.29 8.83 3.40
N SER A 255 -9.31 8.64 2.08
CA SER A 255 -10.00 9.51 1.12
C SER A 255 -11.52 9.50 1.25
N ILE A 256 -12.08 8.44 1.83
CA ILE A 256 -13.53 8.30 2.05
C ILE A 256 -14.09 9.26 3.10
N TYR A 257 -13.24 9.86 3.92
CA TYR A 257 -13.62 10.83 4.93
C TYR A 257 -13.14 12.23 4.58
N ASN A 258 -13.99 13.24 4.84
CA ASN A 258 -13.60 14.63 4.72
C ASN A 258 -12.82 15.05 5.98
N PHE A 259 -11.50 15.07 5.87
CA PHE A 259 -10.64 15.62 6.91
C PHE A 259 -10.50 17.14 6.72
N ASN A 260 -10.67 17.89 7.79
CA ASN A 260 -10.33 19.32 7.83
C ASN A 260 -8.85 19.47 8.24
N LEU A 261 -7.95 19.36 7.25
CA LEU A 261 -6.49 19.48 7.42
C LEU A 261 -6.06 20.92 7.58
#